data_8b520640501d5526d825ba63816b2b3e
#
_entry.id   8b520640501d5526d825ba63816b2b3e
#
_cell.length_a   1.000
_cell.length_b   1.000
_cell.length_c   1.000
_cell.angle_alpha   90.00
_cell.angle_beta   90.00
_cell.angle_gamma   90.00
#
_symmetry.space_group_name_H-M   'P 1'
#
loop_
_entity.id
_entity.type
_entity.pdbx_description
1 polymer ?
#
loop_
_entity_poly.entity_id
_entity_poly.type
_entity_poly.pdbx_seq_one_letter_code
_entity_poly.pdbx_strand_id
1 'polypeptide(L)'
;MANESPEPSLLTRQLSGREVSKLSFQDAHHLCIHFIDGSSLLVESTERGISVEVIKPGSDEPTKRQGDYLRFIDKYIRQYGRPPAESDIQRHFLVSAPAVNSMIQTLEKRGFITRQAGVARTIKLRIST
;
A
#
# COMPACT_ATOMS: atom_id res chain seq x y z
N MET A 1 -10.90 -24.78 -3.03
CA MET A 1 -10.79 -23.40 -3.43
C MET A 1 -9.74 -22.68 -2.61
N ALA A 2 -8.73 -22.22 -3.27
CA ALA A 2 -7.74 -21.44 -2.57
C ALA A 2 -8.37 -20.10 -2.19
N ASN A 3 -8.49 -19.87 -0.92
CA ASN A 3 -8.96 -18.61 -0.42
C ASN A 3 -7.74 -17.78 -0.03
N GLU A 4 -7.46 -16.76 -0.79
CA GLU A 4 -6.29 -15.93 -0.56
C GLU A 4 -6.47 -14.96 0.60
N SER A 5 -7.68 -14.82 1.09
CA SER A 5 -7.94 -14.01 2.27
C SER A 5 -7.52 -14.76 3.54
N PRO A 6 -7.09 -14.05 4.59
CA PRO A 6 -6.86 -14.69 5.88
C PRO A 6 -8.11 -15.42 6.35
N GLU A 7 -7.92 -16.50 7.07
CA GLU A 7 -9.05 -17.22 7.63
C GLU A 7 -9.85 -16.31 8.55
N PRO A 8 -11.20 -16.39 8.52
CA PRO A 8 -12.03 -15.55 9.39
C PRO A 8 -11.66 -15.64 10.86
N SER A 9 -11.30 -16.83 11.33
CA SER A 9 -10.90 -17.01 12.72
C SER A 9 -9.64 -16.23 13.09
N LEU A 10 -8.69 -16.14 12.17
CA LEU A 10 -7.46 -15.38 12.39
C LEU A 10 -7.75 -13.88 12.41
N LEU A 11 -8.56 -13.39 11.47
CA LEU A 11 -8.97 -11.99 11.47
C LEU A 11 -9.75 -11.62 12.72
N THR A 12 -10.66 -12.48 13.15
CA THR A 12 -11.42 -12.24 14.37
C THR A 12 -10.49 -12.11 15.56
N ARG A 13 -9.47 -12.96 15.65
CA ARG A 13 -8.49 -12.90 16.74
C ARG A 13 -7.68 -11.62 16.71
N GLN A 14 -7.27 -11.19 15.52
CA GLN A 14 -6.45 -9.98 15.37
C GLN A 14 -7.24 -8.71 15.62
N LEU A 15 -8.52 -8.69 15.28
CA LEU A 15 -9.35 -7.48 15.32
C LEU A 15 -10.30 -7.44 16.50
N SER A 16 -10.39 -8.53 17.26
CA SER A 16 -11.31 -8.61 18.38
C SER A 16 -11.00 -7.55 19.43
N GLY A 17 -12.03 -6.86 19.89
CA GLY A 17 -11.89 -5.82 20.90
C GLY A 17 -11.43 -4.48 20.38
N ARG A 18 -11.22 -4.33 19.07
CA ARG A 18 -10.81 -3.07 18.49
C ARG A 18 -12.02 -2.26 18.07
N GLU A 19 -12.01 -0.99 18.39
CA GLU A 19 -13.09 -0.10 18.02
C GLU A 19 -12.67 0.71 16.79
N VAL A 20 -13.61 0.85 15.85
CA VAL A 20 -13.39 1.61 14.63
C VAL A 20 -13.47 3.11 14.94
N SER A 21 -12.43 3.86 14.55
CA SER A 21 -12.44 5.30 14.69
C SER A 21 -12.97 5.98 13.43
N LYS A 22 -12.64 5.48 12.26
CA LYS A 22 -13.16 6.04 11.00
C LYS A 22 -12.93 5.07 9.87
N LEU A 23 -13.67 5.28 8.78
CA LEU A 23 -13.43 4.63 7.50
C LEU A 23 -12.92 5.66 6.52
N SER A 24 -11.99 5.29 5.67
CA SER A 24 -11.57 6.14 4.57
C SER A 24 -11.50 5.33 3.29
N PHE A 25 -12.06 5.91 2.23
CA PHE A 25 -12.00 5.34 0.90
C PHE A 25 -11.03 6.17 0.10
N GLN A 26 -9.97 5.54 -0.38
CA GLN A 26 -9.00 6.23 -1.21
C GLN A 26 -9.46 6.26 -2.67
N ASP A 27 -10.10 5.17 -3.09
CA ASP A 27 -10.73 5.08 -4.41
C ASP A 27 -11.70 3.89 -4.41
N ALA A 28 -12.18 3.50 -5.59
CA ALA A 28 -13.16 2.42 -5.72
C ALA A 28 -12.61 1.06 -5.30
N HIS A 29 -11.31 0.92 -5.15
CA HIS A 29 -10.66 -0.36 -4.88
C HIS A 29 -9.95 -0.41 -3.54
N HIS A 30 -9.90 0.70 -2.81
CA HIS A 30 -9.14 0.78 -1.56
C HIS A 30 -10.00 1.35 -0.44
N LEU A 31 -10.16 0.55 0.59
CA LEU A 31 -10.84 0.94 1.82
C LEU A 31 -9.84 0.79 2.98
N CYS A 32 -9.78 1.79 3.82
CA CYS A 32 -8.99 1.69 5.04
C CYS A 32 -9.90 1.86 6.24
N ILE A 33 -9.86 0.90 7.15
CA ILE A 33 -10.59 0.93 8.40
C ILE A 33 -9.60 1.29 9.49
N HIS A 34 -9.81 2.45 10.12
CA HIS A 34 -8.92 2.92 11.19
C HIS A 34 -9.51 2.58 12.54
N PHE A 35 -8.67 2.11 13.44
CA PHE A 35 -9.08 1.76 14.80
C PHE A 35 -8.58 2.79 15.79
N ILE A 36 -9.23 2.85 16.95
CA ILE A 36 -8.90 3.83 18.01
C ILE A 36 -7.47 3.64 18.51
N ASP A 37 -6.98 2.40 18.53
CA ASP A 37 -5.62 2.10 18.99
C ASP A 37 -4.52 2.50 18.03
N GLY A 38 -4.86 3.12 16.90
CA GLY A 38 -3.89 3.53 15.89
C GLY A 38 -3.60 2.50 14.82
N SER A 39 -4.11 1.29 14.97
CA SER A 39 -3.98 0.27 13.93
C SER A 39 -4.97 0.53 12.80
N SER A 40 -4.76 -0.11 11.67
CA SER A 40 -5.63 0.03 10.51
C SER A 40 -5.77 -1.30 9.80
N LEU A 41 -6.90 -1.48 9.13
CA LEU A 41 -7.12 -2.61 8.23
C LEU A 41 -7.23 -2.05 6.82
N LEU A 42 -6.32 -2.45 5.96
CA LEU A 42 -6.32 -2.04 4.57
C LEU A 42 -6.99 -3.13 3.74
N VAL A 43 -8.04 -2.77 3.02
CA VAL A 43 -8.77 -3.68 2.13
C VAL A 43 -8.60 -3.19 0.71
N GLU A 44 -8.10 -4.05 -0.14
CA GLU A 44 -7.86 -3.73 -1.56
C GLU A 44 -8.60 -4.73 -2.43
N SER A 45 -9.37 -4.22 -3.39
CA SER A 45 -10.01 -5.04 -4.41
C SER A 45 -9.08 -5.14 -5.61
N THR A 46 -8.76 -6.35 -6.01
CA THR A 46 -7.90 -6.61 -7.16
C THR A 46 -8.63 -7.53 -8.13
N GLU A 47 -8.06 -7.72 -9.32
CA GLU A 47 -8.63 -8.65 -10.30
C GLU A 47 -8.65 -10.09 -9.78
N ARG A 48 -7.79 -10.40 -8.80
CA ARG A 48 -7.70 -11.73 -8.21
C ARG A 48 -8.58 -11.90 -6.99
N GLY A 49 -9.29 -10.85 -6.57
CA GLY A 49 -10.14 -10.89 -5.41
C GLY A 49 -9.84 -9.75 -4.45
N ILE A 50 -10.02 -10.01 -3.17
CA ILE A 50 -9.84 -9.00 -2.13
C ILE A 50 -8.61 -9.34 -1.31
N SER A 51 -7.75 -8.35 -1.14
CA SER A 51 -6.57 -8.43 -0.27
C SER A 51 -6.83 -7.64 0.99
N VAL A 52 -6.45 -8.19 2.12
CA VAL A 52 -6.64 -7.55 3.44
C VAL A 52 -5.33 -7.59 4.21
N GLU A 53 -4.91 -6.43 4.72
CA GLU A 53 -3.71 -6.32 5.55
C GLU A 53 -4.01 -5.56 6.83
N VAL A 54 -3.45 -6.03 7.94
CA VAL A 54 -3.53 -5.33 9.23
C VAL A 54 -2.24 -4.53 9.41
N ILE A 55 -2.39 -3.23 9.63
CA ILE A 55 -1.27 -2.33 9.89
C ILE A 55 -1.25 -2.05 11.39
N LYS A 56 -0.19 -2.47 12.06
CA LYS A 56 -0.06 -2.29 13.51
C LYS A 56 0.30 -0.84 13.83
N PRO A 57 -0.17 -0.32 14.97
CA PRO A 57 0.19 1.05 15.37
C PRO A 57 1.69 1.15 15.60
N GLY A 58 2.26 2.26 15.14
CA GLY A 58 3.69 2.53 15.32
C GLY A 58 4.62 1.65 14.51
N SER A 59 4.11 0.86 13.56
CA SER A 59 4.96 0.03 12.72
C SER A 59 5.73 0.90 11.73
N ASP A 60 7.04 0.75 11.73
CA ASP A 60 7.92 1.42 10.75
C ASP A 60 8.15 0.57 9.51
N GLU A 61 7.67 -0.66 9.51
CA GLU A 61 7.86 -1.56 8.38
C GLU A 61 6.78 -1.36 7.33
N PRO A 62 7.13 -1.44 6.04
CA PRO A 62 6.13 -1.40 4.99
C PRO A 62 5.26 -2.66 5.03
N THR A 63 4.01 -2.51 4.63
CA THR A 63 3.15 -3.67 4.41
C THR A 63 3.70 -4.47 3.23
N LYS A 64 3.21 -5.70 3.05
CA LYS A 64 3.65 -6.53 1.93
C LYS A 64 3.46 -5.82 0.60
N ARG A 65 2.30 -5.21 0.38
CA ARG A 65 2.00 -4.52 -0.88
C ARG A 65 2.88 -3.29 -1.06
N GLN A 66 3.11 -2.54 0.02
CA GLN A 66 4.01 -1.40 0.00
C GLN A 66 5.43 -1.85 -0.33
N GLY A 67 5.87 -2.95 0.25
CA GLY A 67 7.18 -3.53 -0.03
C GLY A 67 7.33 -3.92 -1.49
N ASP A 68 6.27 -4.46 -2.10
CA ASP A 68 6.30 -4.81 -3.52
C ASP A 68 6.53 -3.58 -4.39
N TYR A 69 5.86 -2.48 -4.07
CA TYR A 69 6.05 -1.22 -4.79
C TYR A 69 7.46 -0.68 -4.61
N LEU A 70 7.97 -0.71 -3.38
CA LEU A 70 9.32 -0.22 -3.10
C LEU A 70 10.38 -1.04 -3.84
N ARG A 71 10.23 -2.36 -3.87
CA ARG A 71 11.14 -3.23 -4.61
C ARG A 71 11.10 -2.96 -6.10
N PHE A 72 9.91 -2.74 -6.65
CA PHE A 72 9.78 -2.40 -8.06
C PHE A 72 10.48 -1.09 -8.39
N ILE A 73 10.27 -0.07 -7.55
CA ILE A 73 10.90 1.24 -7.76
C ILE A 73 12.43 1.10 -7.70
N ASP A 74 12.95 0.38 -6.72
CA ASP A 74 14.40 0.16 -6.60
C ASP A 74 14.96 -0.56 -7.81
N LYS A 75 14.31 -1.64 -8.23
CA LYS A 75 14.74 -2.42 -9.38
C LYS A 75 14.71 -1.58 -10.66
N TYR A 76 13.67 -0.77 -10.82
CA TYR A 76 13.54 0.09 -12.00
C TYR A 76 14.69 1.11 -12.06
N ILE A 77 14.99 1.74 -10.92
CA ILE A 77 16.08 2.72 -10.85
C ILE A 77 17.42 2.04 -11.20
N ARG A 78 17.66 0.86 -10.67
CA ARG A 78 18.90 0.11 -10.96
C ARG A 78 19.01 -0.27 -12.41
N GLN A 79 17.90 -0.62 -13.05
CA GLN A 79 17.89 -1.08 -14.42
C GLN A 79 17.94 0.07 -15.42
N TYR A 80 17.24 1.16 -15.17
CA TYR A 80 17.08 2.25 -16.13
C TYR A 80 17.80 3.54 -15.74
N GLY A 81 18.34 3.62 -14.53
CA GLY A 81 19.04 4.81 -14.05
C GLY A 81 18.13 6.00 -13.72
N ARG A 82 16.83 5.78 -13.69
CA ARG A 82 15.85 6.82 -13.39
C ARG A 82 14.63 6.20 -12.71
N PRO A 83 13.89 6.99 -11.91
CA PRO A 83 12.68 6.47 -11.27
C PRO A 83 11.59 6.14 -12.29
N PRO A 84 10.69 5.21 -11.97
CA PRO A 84 9.53 4.94 -12.82
C PRO A 84 8.53 6.09 -12.74
N ALA A 85 7.78 6.27 -13.82
CA ALA A 85 6.59 7.10 -13.81
C ALA A 85 5.44 6.28 -13.21
N GLU A 86 4.38 6.96 -12.77
CA GLU A 86 3.21 6.25 -12.25
C GLU A 86 2.61 5.30 -13.27
N SER A 87 2.68 5.65 -14.56
CA SER A 87 2.22 4.78 -15.64
C SER A 87 3.02 3.48 -15.73
N ASP A 88 4.31 3.53 -15.44
CA ASP A 88 5.15 2.33 -15.42
C ASP A 88 4.75 1.40 -14.27
N ILE A 89 4.47 1.98 -13.12
CA ILE A 89 4.02 1.25 -11.94
C ILE A 89 2.65 0.62 -12.22
N GLN A 90 1.75 1.41 -12.80
CA GLN A 90 0.40 0.97 -13.15
C GLN A 90 0.46 -0.25 -14.07
N ARG A 91 1.31 -0.20 -15.07
CA ARG A 91 1.46 -1.28 -16.04
C ARG A 91 2.03 -2.55 -15.40
N HIS A 92 3.01 -2.36 -14.53
CA HIS A 92 3.65 -3.52 -13.86
C HIS A 92 2.68 -4.24 -12.93
N PHE A 93 1.94 -3.51 -12.11
CA PHE A 93 1.05 -4.10 -11.12
C PHE A 93 -0.35 -4.36 -11.66
N LEU A 94 -0.66 -3.90 -12.88
CA LEU A 94 -1.98 -4.06 -13.51
C LEU A 94 -3.09 -3.48 -12.64
N VAL A 95 -2.88 -2.26 -12.20
CA VAL A 95 -3.82 -1.53 -11.35
C VAL A 95 -4.19 -0.20 -12.01
N SER A 96 -5.21 0.46 -11.47
CA SER A 96 -5.67 1.74 -12.01
C SER A 96 -4.72 2.87 -11.62
N ALA A 97 -4.81 3.98 -12.36
CA ALA A 97 -4.03 5.18 -12.04
C ALA A 97 -4.36 5.70 -10.63
N PRO A 98 -5.65 5.80 -10.21
CA PRO A 98 -5.95 6.20 -8.85
C PRO A 98 -5.34 5.27 -7.79
N ALA A 99 -5.29 3.96 -8.07
CA ALA A 99 -4.70 3.01 -7.12
C ALA A 99 -3.21 3.28 -6.93
N VAL A 100 -2.47 3.53 -8.02
CA VAL A 100 -1.05 3.88 -7.93
C VAL A 100 -0.87 5.19 -7.17
N ASN A 101 -1.65 6.20 -7.51
CA ASN A 101 -1.56 7.50 -6.85
C ASN A 101 -1.80 7.38 -5.34
N SER A 102 -2.81 6.62 -4.94
CA SER A 102 -3.09 6.38 -3.52
C SER A 102 -1.93 5.70 -2.81
N MET A 103 -1.34 4.68 -3.43
CA MET A 103 -0.21 3.98 -2.85
C MET A 103 1.01 4.90 -2.73
N ILE A 104 1.30 5.67 -3.76
CA ILE A 104 2.42 6.60 -3.74
C ILE A 104 2.25 7.64 -2.65
N GLN A 105 1.06 8.18 -2.47
CA GLN A 105 0.77 9.10 -1.38
C GLN A 105 0.98 8.46 -0.02
N THR A 106 0.56 7.22 0.13
CA THR A 106 0.74 6.47 1.38
C THR A 106 2.21 6.23 1.68
N LEU A 107 2.98 5.81 0.67
CA LEU A 107 4.42 5.60 0.83
C LEU A 107 5.14 6.89 1.21
N GLU A 108 4.74 8.01 0.61
CA GLU A 108 5.29 9.31 0.93
C GLU A 108 4.95 9.73 2.37
N LYS A 109 3.69 9.56 2.77
CA LYS A 109 3.24 9.86 4.12
C LYS A 109 3.98 9.05 5.17
N ARG A 110 4.26 7.79 4.88
CA ARG A 110 4.99 6.92 5.80
C ARG A 110 6.49 7.16 5.77
N GLY A 111 6.96 8.02 4.88
CA GLY A 111 8.38 8.37 4.83
C GLY A 111 9.25 7.37 4.09
N PHE A 112 8.67 6.46 3.32
CA PHE A 112 9.46 5.50 2.55
C PHE A 112 9.98 6.08 1.24
N ILE A 113 9.32 7.10 0.71
CA ILE A 113 9.74 7.77 -0.51
C ILE A 113 9.57 9.27 -0.37
N THR A 114 10.25 10.00 -1.24
CA THR A 114 9.97 11.41 -1.53
C THR A 114 9.69 11.55 -3.01
N ARG A 115 8.96 12.57 -3.37
CA ARG A 115 8.70 12.91 -4.76
C ARG A 115 8.37 14.38 -4.86
N GLN A 116 8.48 14.91 -6.07
CA GLN A 116 7.99 16.26 -6.37
C GLN A 116 6.59 16.12 -6.95
N ALA A 117 5.60 16.64 -6.22
CA ALA A 117 4.20 16.52 -6.62
C ALA A 117 3.98 17.14 -8.01
N GLY A 118 3.24 16.43 -8.85
CA GLY A 118 2.92 16.89 -10.19
C GLY A 118 4.03 16.74 -11.22
N VAL A 119 5.21 16.25 -10.82
CA VAL A 119 6.33 16.04 -11.74
C VAL A 119 6.62 14.56 -11.83
N ALA A 120 6.57 14.01 -13.05
CA ALA A 120 6.82 12.60 -13.29
C ALA A 120 8.28 12.24 -13.03
N ARG A 121 8.52 10.99 -12.64
CA ARG A 121 9.86 10.41 -12.49
C ARG A 121 10.72 11.12 -11.46
N THR A 122 10.10 11.58 -10.36
CA THR A 122 10.82 12.24 -9.27
C THR A 122 10.83 11.42 -7.97
N ILE A 123 10.34 10.18 -8.01
CA ILE A 123 10.30 9.32 -6.83
C ILE A 123 11.72 8.97 -6.39
N LYS A 124 12.01 9.16 -5.11
CA LYS A 124 13.27 8.75 -4.51
C LYS A 124 12.98 7.88 -3.30
N LEU A 125 13.70 6.79 -3.17
CA LEU A 125 13.61 5.92 -2.01
C LEU A 125 14.34 6.57 -0.84
N ARG A 126 13.71 6.58 0.32
CA ARG A 126 14.32 7.09 1.55
C ARG A 126 14.84 6.00 2.44
N ILE A 127 14.51 4.75 2.13
CA ILE A 127 14.97 3.63 2.92
C ILE A 127 16.41 3.34 2.54
N SER A 128 17.30 3.48 3.51
CA SER A 128 18.65 2.99 3.34
C SER A 128 18.68 1.55 3.86
N THR A 129 18.99 0.66 3.00
CA THR A 129 19.18 -0.73 3.39
C THR A 129 20.66 -0.99 3.65
#